data_0023996a5f4ad37dacbd2c3bc4bd68d7
#
_entry.id   0023996a5f4ad37dacbd2c3bc4bd68d7
#
_cell.length_a   1.000
_cell.length_b   1.000
_cell.length_c   1.000
_cell.angle_alpha   90.00
_cell.angle_beta   90.00
_cell.angle_gamma   90.00
#
_symmetry.space_group_name_H-M   'P 1'
#
loop_
_entity.id
_entity.type
_entity.pdbx_description
1 polymer ?
#
loop_
_entity_poly.entity_id
_entity_poly.type
_entity_poly.pdbx_seq_one_letter_code
_entity_poly.pdbx_strand_id
1 'polypeptide(L)'
;FKDDQAEDYKKALATLNAVLVNLYKSGKQPQLNILTDRLQLKEMHNCGAGDSNITLAPNGKFYLCPAFYYDEKMGISNRLKHHKLSSERCVGDLEAGLQIPNPQLLKLDHAPLCRICDAYHCNRCIWLNQKLTWDNNTPSHQQCVLAHLERNAARDLQQQLKAAGFSAGEEIKQIDYLDPFDVREQF
;
A
#
# COMPACT_ATOMS: atom_id res chain seq x y z
N PHE A 1 -4.83 14.14 -0.55
CA PHE A 1 -6.07 13.53 -0.10
C PHE A 1 -6.54 14.30 1.12
N LYS A 2 -7.71 14.92 1.02
CA LYS A 2 -8.29 15.76 2.06
C LYS A 2 -9.38 14.98 2.81
N ASP A 3 -9.79 15.49 3.94
CA ASP A 3 -10.72 14.81 4.83
C ASP A 3 -12.12 14.60 4.21
N ASP A 4 -12.62 15.58 3.50
CA ASP A 4 -13.86 15.48 2.71
C ASP A 4 -13.78 14.38 1.65
N GLN A 5 -12.63 14.22 1.01
CA GLN A 5 -12.39 13.17 0.03
C GLN A 5 -12.36 11.76 0.66
N ALA A 6 -11.98 11.62 1.93
CA ALA A 6 -12.02 10.34 2.63
C ALA A 6 -13.46 9.86 2.82
N GLU A 7 -14.35 10.75 3.24
CA GLU A 7 -15.78 10.44 3.40
C GLU A 7 -16.44 10.09 2.05
N ASP A 8 -16.13 10.84 1.00
CA ASP A 8 -16.65 10.56 -0.33
C ASP A 8 -16.14 9.23 -0.86
N TYR A 9 -14.88 8.90 -0.59
CA TYR A 9 -14.31 7.60 -0.97
C TYR A 9 -14.96 6.45 -0.19
N LYS A 10 -15.19 6.60 1.11
CA LYS A 10 -15.92 5.64 1.95
C LYS A 10 -17.32 5.36 1.39
N LYS A 11 -18.07 6.42 1.02
CA LYS A 11 -19.41 6.28 0.39
C LYS A 11 -19.34 5.57 -0.96
N ALA A 12 -18.34 5.90 -1.79
CA ALA A 12 -18.13 5.24 -3.07
C ALA A 12 -17.85 3.74 -2.91
N LEU A 13 -17.01 3.36 -1.93
CA LEU A 13 -16.74 1.97 -1.61
C LEU A 13 -17.98 1.23 -1.12
N ALA A 14 -18.81 1.84 -0.28
CA ALA A 14 -20.06 1.25 0.17
C ALA A 14 -21.06 1.03 -0.99
N THR A 15 -21.15 2.00 -1.91
CA THR A 15 -21.95 1.86 -3.13
C THR A 15 -21.45 0.73 -4.01
N LEU A 16 -20.13 0.64 -4.18
CA LEU A 16 -19.50 -0.43 -4.95
C LEU A 16 -19.76 -1.81 -4.34
N ASN A 17 -19.72 -1.94 -3.01
CA ASN A 17 -20.05 -3.17 -2.31
C ASN A 17 -21.49 -3.63 -2.62
N ALA A 18 -22.47 -2.72 -2.59
CA ALA A 18 -23.86 -3.05 -2.93
C ALA A 18 -24.00 -3.56 -4.39
N VAL A 19 -23.29 -2.93 -5.32
CA VAL A 19 -23.25 -3.38 -6.72
C VAL A 19 -22.63 -4.77 -6.84
N LEU A 20 -21.51 -5.02 -6.16
CA LEU A 20 -20.84 -6.31 -6.18
C LEU A 20 -21.73 -7.42 -5.63
N VAL A 21 -22.39 -7.21 -4.50
CA VAL A 21 -23.34 -8.20 -3.93
C VAL A 21 -24.46 -8.53 -4.93
N ASN A 22 -25.01 -7.54 -5.63
CA ASN A 22 -26.03 -7.76 -6.66
C ASN A 22 -25.48 -8.54 -7.87
N LEU A 23 -24.24 -8.28 -8.28
CA LEU A 23 -23.59 -9.04 -9.35
C LEU A 23 -23.37 -10.50 -8.94
N TYR A 24 -22.93 -10.77 -7.73
CA TYR A 24 -22.78 -12.12 -7.20
C TYR A 24 -24.14 -12.86 -7.19
N LYS A 25 -25.20 -12.21 -6.73
CA LYS A 25 -26.56 -12.77 -6.78
C LYS A 25 -27.05 -13.07 -8.19
N SER A 26 -26.56 -12.36 -9.20
CA SER A 26 -26.86 -12.61 -10.62
C SER A 26 -25.92 -13.63 -11.29
N GLY A 27 -25.07 -14.31 -10.51
CA GLY A 27 -24.10 -15.30 -11.01
C GLY A 27 -22.82 -14.72 -11.61
N LYS A 28 -22.60 -13.40 -11.49
CA LYS A 28 -21.37 -12.73 -11.95
C LYS A 28 -20.47 -12.46 -10.76
N GLN A 29 -19.21 -12.92 -10.84
CA GLN A 29 -18.23 -12.76 -9.77
C GLN A 29 -17.00 -11.98 -10.29
N PRO A 30 -17.11 -10.66 -10.46
CA PRO A 30 -16.01 -9.85 -10.98
C PRO A 30 -14.86 -9.82 -9.97
N GLN A 31 -13.62 -9.79 -10.49
CA GLN A 31 -12.41 -9.58 -9.70
C GLN A 31 -12.06 -8.09 -9.69
N LEU A 32 -11.91 -7.53 -8.50
CA LEU A 32 -11.50 -6.15 -8.27
C LEU A 32 -10.39 -6.13 -7.23
N ASN A 33 -9.22 -5.64 -7.63
CA ASN A 33 -8.03 -5.60 -6.77
C ASN A 33 -8.21 -4.79 -5.48
N ILE A 34 -9.09 -3.80 -5.49
CA ILE A 34 -9.38 -2.95 -4.33
C ILE A 34 -10.34 -3.58 -3.32
N LEU A 35 -11.09 -4.62 -3.69
CA LEU A 35 -12.09 -5.27 -2.83
C LEU A 35 -12.02 -6.79 -2.88
N THR A 36 -12.43 -7.40 -4.01
CA THR A 36 -12.63 -8.86 -4.06
C THR A 36 -11.35 -9.67 -3.95
N ASP A 37 -10.24 -9.19 -4.50
CA ASP A 37 -8.95 -9.88 -4.39
C ASP A 37 -8.45 -9.91 -2.94
N ARG A 38 -8.88 -8.96 -2.12
CA ARG A 38 -8.49 -8.83 -0.71
C ARG A 38 -9.20 -9.81 0.21
N LEU A 39 -10.33 -10.34 -0.21
CA LEU A 39 -11.07 -11.36 0.55
C LEU A 39 -10.27 -12.66 0.75
N GLN A 40 -9.21 -12.85 -0.05
CA GLN A 40 -8.35 -14.04 -0.01
C GLN A 40 -7.05 -13.81 0.79
N LEU A 41 -6.74 -12.58 1.18
CA LEU A 41 -5.48 -12.25 1.85
C LEU A 41 -5.54 -12.62 3.34
N LYS A 42 -4.50 -13.29 3.82
CA LYS A 42 -4.34 -13.73 5.22
C LYS A 42 -3.18 -13.03 5.94
N GLU A 43 -2.32 -12.38 5.18
CA GLU A 43 -1.10 -11.74 5.68
C GLU A 43 -0.75 -10.50 4.85
N MET A 44 0.16 -9.69 5.34
CA MET A 44 0.60 -8.48 4.66
C MET A 44 1.38 -8.81 3.38
N HIS A 45 0.84 -8.39 2.25
CA HIS A 45 1.52 -8.42 0.95
C HIS A 45 2.15 -7.06 0.66
N ASN A 46 3.42 -6.94 0.99
CA ASN A 46 4.17 -5.73 0.69
C ASN A 46 4.66 -5.67 -0.74
N CYS A 47 4.95 -4.46 -1.17
CA CYS A 47 5.88 -4.24 -2.25
C CYS A 47 7.27 -4.77 -1.86
N GLY A 48 7.81 -5.72 -2.63
CA GLY A 48 9.15 -6.29 -2.39
C GLY A 48 10.30 -5.41 -2.89
N ALA A 49 10.09 -4.11 -3.06
CA ALA A 49 11.10 -3.18 -3.56
C ALA A 49 12.33 -3.15 -2.65
N GLY A 50 13.49 -3.48 -3.21
CA GLY A 50 14.76 -3.55 -2.50
C GLY A 50 15.01 -4.84 -1.70
N ASP A 51 14.02 -5.72 -1.59
CA ASP A 51 14.13 -7.05 -0.95
C ASP A 51 14.02 -8.17 -1.99
N SER A 52 12.87 -8.37 -2.58
CA SER A 52 12.63 -9.40 -3.62
C SER A 52 12.56 -8.83 -5.04
N ASN A 53 12.44 -7.52 -5.20
CA ASN A 53 12.35 -6.83 -6.48
C ASN A 53 13.37 -5.69 -6.59
N ILE A 54 14.06 -5.65 -7.73
CA ILE A 54 15.00 -4.60 -8.11
C ILE A 54 14.69 -4.17 -9.55
N THR A 55 14.89 -2.90 -9.84
CA THR A 55 14.74 -2.35 -11.18
C THR A 55 16.10 -2.06 -11.80
N LEU A 56 16.40 -2.71 -12.93
CA LEU A 56 17.46 -2.29 -13.84
C LEU A 56 16.89 -1.27 -14.82
N ALA A 57 17.40 -0.05 -14.78
CA ALA A 57 16.96 1.03 -15.65
C ALA A 57 17.75 1.08 -16.97
N PRO A 58 17.22 1.76 -18.02
CA PRO A 58 17.92 1.87 -19.31
C PRO A 58 19.29 2.55 -19.26
N ASN A 59 19.60 3.27 -18.19
CA ASN A 59 20.91 3.88 -17.94
C ASN A 59 21.95 2.90 -17.35
N GLY A 60 21.64 1.61 -17.25
CA GLY A 60 22.53 0.58 -16.68
C GLY A 60 22.63 0.58 -15.15
N LYS A 61 21.82 1.39 -14.46
CA LYS A 61 21.83 1.49 -13.01
C LYS A 61 20.70 0.71 -12.36
N PHE A 62 20.94 0.22 -11.14
CA PHE A 62 19.94 -0.43 -10.31
C PHE A 62 19.23 0.56 -9.40
N TYR A 63 17.92 0.37 -9.24
CA TYR A 63 17.05 1.14 -8.35
C TYR A 63 16.17 0.20 -7.53
N LEU A 64 15.76 0.61 -6.34
CA LEU A 64 14.84 -0.17 -5.49
C LEU A 64 13.52 -0.45 -6.20
N CYS A 65 12.99 0.52 -6.96
CA CYS A 65 11.82 0.34 -7.84
C CYS A 65 11.82 1.39 -8.96
N PRO A 66 10.96 1.23 -10.00
CA PRO A 66 10.90 2.18 -11.13
C PRO A 66 10.61 3.62 -10.70
N ALA A 67 9.87 3.84 -9.63
CA ALA A 67 9.53 5.18 -9.15
C ALA A 67 10.77 6.00 -8.76
N PHE A 68 11.81 5.36 -8.20
CA PHE A 68 13.07 6.03 -7.87
C PHE A 68 13.83 6.48 -9.13
N TYR A 69 13.83 5.68 -10.19
CA TYR A 69 14.44 6.05 -11.46
C TYR A 69 13.75 7.25 -12.09
N TYR A 70 12.41 7.22 -12.19
CA TYR A 70 11.65 8.31 -12.78
C TYR A 70 11.74 9.59 -11.96
N ASP A 71 11.79 9.48 -10.65
CA ASP A 71 11.96 10.60 -9.74
C ASP A 71 13.31 11.31 -9.96
N GLU A 72 14.39 10.56 -10.15
CA GLU A 72 15.70 11.08 -10.51
C GLU A 72 15.68 11.74 -11.88
N LYS A 73 15.11 11.06 -12.89
CA LYS A 73 15.07 11.54 -14.28
C LYS A 73 14.23 12.80 -14.46
N MET A 74 13.08 12.88 -13.78
CA MET A 74 12.16 14.01 -13.91
C MET A 74 12.57 15.21 -13.05
N GLY A 75 13.63 15.10 -12.26
CA GLY A 75 14.10 16.18 -11.37
C GLY A 75 13.06 16.61 -10.34
N ILE A 76 12.07 15.77 -10.04
CA ILE A 76 11.01 16.04 -9.06
C ILE A 76 11.63 16.38 -7.71
N SER A 77 12.81 15.84 -7.43
CA SER A 77 13.59 16.12 -6.24
C SER A 77 14.34 17.44 -6.25
N ASN A 78 14.42 18.14 -7.39
CA ASN A 78 15.11 19.46 -7.43
C ASN A 78 14.40 20.53 -6.61
N ARG A 79 13.14 20.32 -6.20
CA ARG A 79 12.45 21.19 -5.23
C ARG A 79 13.00 21.07 -3.80
N LEU A 80 13.78 20.01 -3.53
CA LEU A 80 14.32 19.68 -2.21
C LEU A 80 15.86 19.70 -2.20
N LYS A 81 16.45 20.72 -2.86
CA LYS A 81 17.91 20.88 -3.07
C LYS A 81 18.78 20.89 -1.79
N HIS A 82 18.18 20.85 -0.62
CA HIS A 82 18.91 20.93 0.66
C HIS A 82 19.21 19.59 1.33
N HIS A 83 18.76 18.45 0.79
CA HIS A 83 19.10 17.15 1.36
C HIS A 83 19.93 16.28 0.41
N LYS A 84 21.05 15.79 0.91
CA LYS A 84 22.04 14.89 0.30
C LYS A 84 21.48 13.50 -0.15
N LEU A 85 20.16 13.32 -0.18
CA LEU A 85 19.46 12.06 -0.49
C LEU A 85 19.49 11.66 -1.97
N SER A 86 20.10 12.46 -2.84
CA SER A 86 20.15 12.16 -4.28
C SER A 86 21.09 10.99 -4.65
N SER A 87 22.03 10.63 -3.79
CA SER A 87 22.95 9.50 -4.02
C SER A 87 22.40 8.15 -3.57
N GLU A 88 21.34 8.13 -2.76
CA GLU A 88 20.76 6.90 -2.18
C GLU A 88 19.70 6.23 -3.06
N ARG A 89 19.43 6.78 -4.24
CA ARG A 89 18.40 6.25 -5.16
C ARG A 89 18.91 5.16 -6.06
N CYS A 90 20.10 5.32 -6.55
CA CYS A 90 20.83 4.33 -7.29
C CYS A 90 21.48 3.35 -6.29
N VAL A 91 21.20 2.08 -6.44
CA VAL A 91 21.70 1.01 -5.56
C VAL A 91 22.68 0.10 -6.29
N GLY A 92 23.46 0.68 -7.21
CA GLY A 92 24.48 0.00 -7.98
C GLY A 92 24.27 0.13 -9.50
N ASP A 93 25.13 -0.53 -10.24
CA ASP A 93 25.10 -0.56 -11.71
C ASP A 93 25.59 -1.93 -12.23
N LEU A 94 25.62 -2.08 -13.56
CA LEU A 94 26.03 -3.33 -14.20
C LEU A 94 27.52 -3.67 -14.01
N GLU A 95 28.37 -2.70 -13.70
CA GLU A 95 29.80 -2.90 -13.50
C GLU A 95 30.10 -3.20 -12.03
N ALA A 96 29.58 -2.39 -11.12
CA ALA A 96 29.82 -2.50 -9.67
C ALA A 96 28.89 -3.54 -9.00
N GLY A 97 27.84 -3.97 -9.68
CA GLY A 97 26.82 -4.86 -9.13
C GLY A 97 25.86 -4.14 -8.19
N LEU A 98 25.02 -4.92 -7.50
CA LEU A 98 23.99 -4.41 -6.59
C LEU A 98 24.60 -4.06 -5.24
N GLN A 99 24.34 -2.85 -4.76
CA GLN A 99 24.88 -2.28 -3.51
C GLN A 99 23.75 -1.64 -2.70
N ILE A 100 22.89 -2.43 -2.09
CA ILE A 100 21.83 -1.91 -1.22
C ILE A 100 22.38 -1.72 0.19
N PRO A 101 22.47 -0.48 0.69
CA PRO A 101 22.89 -0.25 2.07
C PRO A 101 21.78 -0.73 3.01
N ASN A 102 22.16 -1.51 4.04
CA ASN A 102 21.24 -2.01 5.07
C ASN A 102 19.94 -2.64 4.52
N PRO A 103 20.02 -3.68 3.66
CA PRO A 103 18.85 -4.25 2.99
C PRO A 103 17.79 -4.75 3.97
N GLN A 104 18.19 -5.15 5.18
CA GLN A 104 17.27 -5.55 6.25
C GLN A 104 16.25 -4.44 6.61
N LEU A 105 16.63 -3.17 6.49
CA LEU A 105 15.74 -2.04 6.79
C LEU A 105 14.61 -1.87 5.75
N LEU A 106 14.71 -2.53 4.60
CA LEU A 106 13.66 -2.50 3.58
C LEU A 106 12.55 -3.54 3.83
N LYS A 107 12.81 -4.51 4.74
CA LYS A 107 11.87 -5.56 5.09
C LYS A 107 10.73 -5.05 5.98
N LEU A 108 9.59 -5.75 5.93
CA LEU A 108 8.41 -5.44 6.72
C LEU A 108 8.68 -5.41 8.23
N ASP A 109 9.52 -6.32 8.72
CA ASP A 109 9.83 -6.45 10.15
C ASP A 109 10.41 -5.18 10.76
N HIS A 110 11.06 -4.35 9.94
CA HIS A 110 11.61 -3.06 10.33
C HIS A 110 10.64 -1.88 10.18
N ALA A 111 9.37 -2.14 9.82
CA ALA A 111 8.34 -1.11 9.73
C ALA A 111 7.39 -1.21 10.93
N PRO A 112 7.58 -0.42 12.00
CA PRO A 112 6.94 -0.63 13.31
C PRO A 112 5.42 -0.67 13.26
N LEU A 113 4.81 0.19 12.45
CA LEU A 113 3.36 0.26 12.27
C LEU A 113 2.86 -0.80 11.29
N CYS A 114 3.55 -0.98 10.15
CA CYS A 114 3.06 -1.84 9.09
C CYS A 114 3.15 -3.34 9.43
N ARG A 115 4.15 -3.76 10.22
CA ARG A 115 4.35 -5.18 10.57
C ARG A 115 3.21 -5.78 11.39
N ILE A 116 2.43 -4.96 12.08
CA ILE A 116 1.28 -5.39 12.89
C ILE A 116 -0.06 -4.99 12.25
N CYS A 117 -0.04 -4.39 11.06
CA CYS A 117 -1.22 -3.88 10.37
C CYS A 117 -1.96 -5.00 9.66
N ASP A 118 -3.29 -4.95 9.65
CA ASP A 118 -4.16 -5.89 8.95
C ASP A 118 -4.70 -5.38 7.61
N ALA A 119 -4.24 -4.22 7.16
CA ALA A 119 -4.49 -3.76 5.80
C ALA A 119 -3.59 -4.51 4.80
N TYR A 120 -3.81 -5.82 4.67
CA TYR A 120 -2.93 -6.79 4.00
C TYR A 120 -2.63 -6.50 2.53
N HIS A 121 -3.46 -5.70 1.90
CA HIS A 121 -3.31 -5.26 0.51
C HIS A 121 -2.53 -3.95 0.36
N CYS A 122 -2.17 -3.30 1.46
CA CYS A 122 -1.36 -2.09 1.43
C CYS A 122 0.04 -2.42 0.93
N ASN A 123 0.45 -1.75 -0.14
CA ASN A 123 1.78 -1.99 -0.73
C ASN A 123 2.94 -1.44 0.13
N ARG A 124 2.67 -0.68 1.19
CA ARG A 124 3.73 -0.03 1.98
C ARG A 124 4.79 0.59 1.06
N CYS A 125 4.38 1.49 0.18
CA CYS A 125 5.23 2.03 -0.87
C CYS A 125 6.41 2.82 -0.28
N ILE A 126 7.61 2.23 -0.27
CA ILE A 126 8.81 2.85 0.29
C ILE A 126 9.20 4.14 -0.42
N TRP A 127 8.95 4.25 -1.73
CA TRP A 127 9.17 5.49 -2.46
C TRP A 127 8.24 6.61 -1.96
N LEU A 128 6.95 6.30 -1.79
CA LEU A 128 5.96 7.27 -1.30
C LEU A 128 6.25 7.65 0.16
N ASN A 129 6.59 6.68 1.00
CA ASN A 129 7.00 6.94 2.37
C ASN A 129 8.19 7.91 2.40
N GLN A 130 9.26 7.60 1.68
CA GLN A 130 10.44 8.47 1.62
C GLN A 130 10.11 9.89 1.10
N LYS A 131 9.15 10.01 0.19
CA LYS A 131 8.70 11.31 -0.32
C LYS A 131 7.92 12.15 0.68
N LEU A 132 7.09 11.52 1.48
CA LEU A 132 6.13 12.19 2.35
C LEU A 132 6.61 12.30 3.79
N THR A 133 7.38 11.32 4.26
CA THR A 133 7.81 11.20 5.66
C THR A 133 9.32 11.18 5.84
N TRP A 134 10.11 11.19 4.75
CA TRP A 134 11.57 11.11 4.75
C TRP A 134 12.14 9.79 5.28
N ASP A 135 11.29 8.79 5.47
CA ASP A 135 11.66 7.48 5.98
C ASP A 135 10.97 6.36 5.20
N ASN A 136 11.69 5.27 4.91
CA ASN A 136 11.18 4.15 4.13
C ASN A 136 10.08 3.36 4.86
N ASN A 137 10.11 3.35 6.19
CA ASN A 137 9.28 2.51 7.05
C ASN A 137 8.15 3.27 7.75
N THR A 138 8.09 4.58 7.56
CA THR A 138 7.04 5.44 8.13
C THR A 138 6.04 5.83 7.04
N PRO A 139 4.85 5.24 7.00
CA PRO A 139 3.82 5.63 6.04
C PRO A 139 3.23 7.00 6.37
N SER A 140 2.75 7.72 5.36
CA SER A 140 1.97 8.92 5.60
C SER A 140 0.60 8.58 6.15
N HIS A 141 0.03 9.47 6.96
CA HIS A 141 -1.32 9.33 7.50
C HIS A 141 -2.35 9.08 6.39
N GLN A 142 -2.32 9.88 5.30
CA GLN A 142 -3.24 9.75 4.18
C GLN A 142 -3.17 8.38 3.49
N GLN A 143 -1.99 7.82 3.37
CA GLN A 143 -1.81 6.47 2.80
C GLN A 143 -2.42 5.40 3.71
N CYS A 144 -2.24 5.53 5.03
CA CYS A 144 -2.87 4.65 6.01
C CYS A 144 -4.38 4.76 5.96
N VAL A 145 -4.94 5.98 5.98
CA VAL A 145 -6.40 6.21 5.88
C VAL A 145 -6.99 5.51 4.67
N LEU A 146 -6.40 5.70 3.47
CA LEU A 146 -6.87 5.03 2.25
C LEU A 146 -6.87 3.51 2.37
N ALA A 147 -5.73 2.93 2.80
CA ALA A 147 -5.60 1.50 2.93
C ALA A 147 -6.60 0.90 3.92
N HIS A 148 -6.89 1.62 5.01
CA HIS A 148 -7.84 1.19 6.03
C HIS A 148 -9.30 1.34 5.58
N LEU A 149 -9.65 2.37 4.84
CA LEU A 149 -10.98 2.49 4.21
C LEU A 149 -11.26 1.31 3.28
N GLU A 150 -10.30 0.95 2.45
CA GLU A 150 -10.42 -0.20 1.54
C GLU A 150 -10.47 -1.53 2.31
N ARG A 151 -9.66 -1.69 3.38
CA ARG A 151 -9.73 -2.85 4.28
C ARG A 151 -11.11 -2.99 4.91
N ASN A 152 -11.66 -1.89 5.45
CA ASN A 152 -12.98 -1.90 6.06
C ASN A 152 -14.07 -2.24 5.03
N ALA A 153 -14.02 -1.65 3.85
CA ALA A 153 -14.94 -1.97 2.77
C ALA A 153 -14.86 -3.43 2.32
N ALA A 154 -13.67 -4.03 2.26
CA ALA A 154 -13.50 -5.45 1.96
C ALA A 154 -14.13 -6.35 3.04
N ARG A 155 -14.00 -6.00 4.32
CA ARG A 155 -14.68 -6.70 5.43
C ARG A 155 -16.19 -6.62 5.33
N ASP A 156 -16.71 -5.43 5.06
CA ASP A 156 -18.16 -5.22 4.88
C ASP A 156 -18.69 -6.04 3.70
N LEU A 157 -17.93 -6.05 2.58
CA LEU A 157 -18.27 -6.89 1.43
C LEU A 157 -18.28 -8.38 1.80
N GLN A 158 -17.27 -8.84 2.53
CA GLN A 158 -17.18 -10.24 2.98
C GLN A 158 -18.40 -10.63 3.81
N GLN A 159 -18.82 -9.79 4.75
CA GLN A 159 -20.00 -10.04 5.58
C GLN A 159 -21.28 -10.07 4.75
N GLN A 160 -21.45 -9.13 3.83
CA GLN A 160 -22.61 -9.07 2.94
C GLN A 160 -22.70 -10.28 2.00
N LEU A 161 -21.57 -10.74 1.46
CA LEU A 161 -21.52 -11.93 0.61
C LEU A 161 -21.84 -13.21 1.41
N LYS A 162 -21.28 -13.36 2.61
CA LYS A 162 -21.59 -14.48 3.51
C LYS A 162 -23.07 -14.50 3.88
N ALA A 163 -23.66 -13.35 4.22
CA ALA A 163 -25.08 -13.22 4.50
C ALA A 163 -25.97 -13.56 3.29
N ALA A 164 -25.46 -13.36 2.08
CA ALA A 164 -26.13 -13.73 0.84
C ALA A 164 -25.88 -15.20 0.40
N GLY A 165 -25.17 -16.00 1.22
CA GLY A 165 -24.90 -17.42 0.97
C GLY A 165 -23.69 -17.72 0.08
N PHE A 166 -22.83 -16.73 -0.16
CA PHE A 166 -21.62 -16.93 -0.95
C PHE A 166 -20.39 -17.24 -0.07
N SER A 167 -19.48 -18.08 -0.59
CA SER A 167 -18.15 -18.23 0.01
C SER A 167 -17.32 -16.97 -0.28
N ALA A 168 -16.90 -16.29 0.75
CA ALA A 168 -16.19 -15.01 0.65
C ALA A 168 -14.83 -15.04 1.39
N GLY A 169 -14.12 -16.17 1.28
CA GLY A 169 -12.86 -16.39 1.97
C GLY A 169 -12.99 -16.59 3.48
N GLU A 170 -11.86 -16.71 4.16
CA GLU A 170 -11.81 -16.76 5.62
C GLU A 170 -12.09 -15.37 6.21
N GLU A 171 -12.49 -15.33 7.47
CA GLU A 171 -12.70 -14.06 8.16
C GLU A 171 -11.38 -13.28 8.28
N ILE A 172 -11.40 -12.01 7.86
CA ILE A 172 -10.26 -11.11 8.02
C ILE A 172 -10.08 -10.85 9.50
N LYS A 173 -8.97 -11.34 10.06
CA LYS A 173 -8.68 -11.21 11.48
C LYS A 173 -8.55 -9.73 11.84
N GLN A 174 -9.30 -9.31 12.85
CA GLN A 174 -9.16 -7.97 13.41
C GLN A 174 -7.94 -7.93 14.33
N ILE A 175 -7.13 -6.90 14.21
CA ILE A 175 -6.04 -6.61 15.13
C ILE A 175 -6.45 -5.47 16.06
N ASP A 176 -6.03 -5.58 17.30
CA ASP A 176 -6.24 -4.53 18.30
C ASP A 176 -5.12 -3.49 18.16
N TYR A 177 -5.36 -2.51 17.30
CA TYR A 177 -4.51 -1.35 17.16
C TYR A 177 -5.34 -0.14 16.71
N LEU A 178 -4.77 1.04 16.90
CA LEU A 178 -5.43 2.29 16.58
C LEU A 178 -5.59 2.47 15.05
N ASP A 179 -6.84 2.48 14.57
CA ASP A 179 -7.14 2.77 13.17
C ASP A 179 -6.86 4.25 12.88
N PRO A 180 -6.00 4.57 11.90
CA PRO A 180 -5.72 5.98 11.58
C PRO A 180 -6.94 6.77 11.11
N PHE A 181 -8.00 6.12 10.66
CA PHE A 181 -9.26 6.77 10.30
C PHE A 181 -10.06 7.14 11.56
N ASP A 182 -10.15 6.24 12.54
CA ASP A 182 -10.90 6.47 13.78
C ASP A 182 -10.26 7.57 14.64
N VAL A 183 -8.93 7.73 14.58
CA VAL A 183 -8.23 8.80 15.31
C VAL A 183 -8.66 10.19 14.87
N ARG A 184 -9.05 10.36 13.62
CA ARG A 184 -9.50 11.66 13.08
C ARG A 184 -10.84 12.12 13.63
N GLU A 185 -11.70 11.19 14.03
CA GLU A 185 -13.01 11.51 14.60
C GLU A 185 -12.90 11.99 16.06
N GLN A 186 -11.72 11.88 16.68
CA GLN A 186 -11.47 12.24 18.08
C GLN A 186 -10.79 13.61 18.26
N PHE A 187 -10.45 14.29 17.18
CA PHE A 187 -9.86 15.62 17.12
C PHE A 187 -10.64 16.54 16.23
#